data_8c42d51bbdc660be826385ae57268baa
#
_entry.id   8c42d51bbdc660be826385ae57268baa
#
_cell.length_a   1.000
_cell.length_b   1.000
_cell.length_c   1.000
_cell.angle_alpha   90.00
_cell.angle_beta   90.00
_cell.angle_gamma   90.00
#
_symmetry.space_group_name_H-M   'P 1'
#
loop_
_entity.id
_entity.type
_entity.pdbx_description
1 polymer ?
#
loop_
_entity_poly.entity_id
_entity_poly.type
_entity_poly.pdbx_seq_one_letter_code
_entity_poly.pdbx_strand_id
1 'polypeptide(L)'
;MAGKLSIIPLGGLGEIGKNMMALAYGDDIIVIDAGLMFPDAEMLGADFLIPDIGYLLKRRRNIRGMLITHGHEDHIGALPYLLPQLDCPVYAARLTAKLLSVELRQRGMKGKPKLHIVSTGEKVALGSFTVEFFPVCHSIPDATGLIIDTPLGIVVHSGDFKIDYTPIIDAPTDLSRLSQLGGKGVLLLLSDSTYVELSGYTPSEKVVGDVLDNIIAGASGRVLSLIHI
;
A
#
# COMPACT_ATOMS: atom_id res chain seq x y z
N MET A 1 17.94 9.28 26.83
CA MET A 1 18.19 8.04 26.06
C MET A 1 17.75 8.31 24.64
N ALA A 2 18.57 8.00 23.61
CA ALA A 2 18.14 8.11 22.23
C ALA A 2 16.94 7.18 22.02
N GLY A 3 15.87 7.68 21.43
CA GLY A 3 14.66 6.89 21.15
C GLY A 3 14.99 5.74 20.20
N LYS A 4 14.24 4.65 20.30
CA LYS A 4 14.34 3.48 19.43
C LYS A 4 13.25 3.55 18.36
N LEU A 5 13.61 3.50 17.10
CA LEU A 5 12.69 3.23 16.00
C LEU A 5 12.51 1.71 15.89
N SER A 6 11.29 1.24 15.90
CA SER A 6 10.95 -0.18 15.75
C SER A 6 10.09 -0.36 14.50
N ILE A 7 10.43 -1.35 13.68
CA ILE A 7 9.65 -1.82 12.54
C ILE A 7 9.00 -3.13 12.96
N ILE A 8 7.69 -3.23 12.88
CA ILE A 8 6.90 -4.36 13.34
C ILE A 8 6.07 -4.87 12.16
N PRO A 9 6.55 -5.89 11.43
CA PRO A 9 5.73 -6.57 10.43
C PRO A 9 4.56 -7.29 11.10
N LEU A 10 3.37 -7.15 10.53
CA LEU A 10 2.15 -7.82 10.99
C LEU A 10 1.62 -8.79 9.92
N GLY A 11 2.15 -8.69 8.71
CA GLY A 11 1.93 -9.55 7.56
C GLY A 11 2.71 -9.07 6.35
N GLY A 12 2.69 -9.83 5.25
CA GLY A 12 3.31 -9.46 3.97
C GLY A 12 4.81 -9.73 3.85
N LEU A 13 5.46 -10.34 4.84
CA LEU A 13 6.87 -10.71 4.74
C LEU A 13 7.02 -12.22 4.55
N GLY A 14 7.64 -12.62 3.42
CA GLY A 14 7.80 -14.02 3.04
C GLY A 14 6.49 -14.69 2.58
N GLU A 15 5.47 -13.90 2.30
CA GLU A 15 4.17 -14.31 1.81
C GLU A 15 3.61 -13.24 0.87
N ILE A 16 2.62 -13.59 0.04
CA ILE A 16 1.87 -12.64 -0.79
C ILE A 16 0.51 -12.40 -0.12
N GLY A 17 0.21 -11.13 0.14
CA GLY A 17 -1.02 -10.73 0.82
C GLY A 17 -0.82 -10.40 2.30
N LYS A 18 -1.89 -9.99 2.97
CA LYS A 18 -1.91 -9.50 4.36
C LYS A 18 -0.90 -8.39 4.63
N ASN A 19 -0.62 -7.55 3.63
CA ASN A 19 0.35 -6.48 3.78
C ASN A 19 -0.04 -5.56 4.93
N MET A 20 0.77 -5.56 5.98
CA MET A 20 0.57 -4.70 7.14
C MET A 20 1.85 -4.55 7.94
N MET A 21 2.24 -3.32 8.22
CA MET A 21 3.44 -3.00 8.98
C MET A 21 3.18 -1.84 9.93
N ALA A 22 3.80 -1.85 11.10
CA ALA A 22 3.80 -0.71 12.00
C ALA A 22 5.21 -0.17 12.22
N LEU A 23 5.34 1.15 12.26
CA LEU A 23 6.53 1.86 12.69
C LEU A 23 6.23 2.54 14.02
N ALA A 24 7.10 2.33 15.01
CA ALA A 24 6.94 2.89 16.34
C ALA A 24 8.19 3.65 16.77
N TYR A 25 8.01 4.85 17.34
CA TYR A 25 9.05 5.66 17.96
C TYR A 25 8.50 6.32 19.22
N GLY A 26 9.07 6.00 20.38
CA GLY A 26 8.51 6.41 21.66
C GLY A 26 7.07 5.89 21.82
N ASP A 27 6.15 6.81 22.06
CA ASP A 27 4.72 6.49 22.19
C ASP A 27 3.94 6.66 20.86
N ASP A 28 4.57 7.03 19.78
CA ASP A 28 3.90 7.23 18.50
C ASP A 28 4.02 6.00 17.61
N ILE A 29 2.92 5.59 17.02
CA ILE A 29 2.83 4.47 16.08
C ILE A 29 2.11 4.95 14.82
N ILE A 30 2.68 4.65 13.67
CA ILE A 30 1.99 4.71 12.38
C ILE A 30 1.87 3.29 11.83
N VAL A 31 0.80 3.04 11.08
CA VAL A 31 0.55 1.75 10.45
C VAL A 31 0.53 1.94 8.93
N ILE A 32 1.14 1.04 8.20
CA ILE A 32 1.16 1.03 6.73
C ILE A 32 0.38 -0.18 6.27
N ASP A 33 -0.65 0.07 5.48
CA ASP A 33 -1.57 -0.90 4.90
C ASP A 33 -2.31 -1.79 5.92
N ALA A 34 -3.31 -2.50 5.47
CA ALA A 34 -4.09 -3.48 6.22
C ALA A 34 -4.78 -4.44 5.24
N GLY A 35 -3.99 -5.30 4.64
CA GLY A 35 -4.42 -6.21 3.60
C GLY A 35 -5.04 -7.50 4.10
N LEU A 36 -5.77 -8.16 3.24
CA LEU A 36 -6.16 -9.55 3.43
C LEU A 36 -5.31 -10.50 2.57
N MET A 37 -5.43 -11.78 2.82
CA MET A 37 -4.86 -12.85 2.00
C MET A 37 -5.93 -13.92 1.79
N PHE A 38 -5.99 -14.48 0.58
CA PHE A 38 -6.83 -15.65 0.32
C PHE A 38 -6.18 -16.91 0.88
N PRO A 39 -6.97 -17.81 1.47
CA PRO A 39 -6.43 -19.01 2.08
C PRO A 39 -5.92 -19.99 1.01
N ASP A 40 -4.91 -20.75 1.34
CA ASP A 40 -4.46 -21.88 0.56
C ASP A 40 -5.50 -23.03 0.60
N ALA A 41 -5.41 -23.97 -0.34
CA ALA A 41 -6.33 -25.10 -0.45
C ALA A 41 -6.41 -26.00 0.81
N GLU A 42 -5.38 -25.93 1.66
CA GLU A 42 -5.31 -26.69 2.91
C GLU A 42 -6.05 -26.00 4.08
N MET A 43 -6.37 -24.71 3.95
CA MET A 43 -7.05 -23.91 4.98
C MET A 43 -8.57 -23.99 4.85
N LEU A 44 -9.11 -25.20 5.00
CA LEU A 44 -10.55 -25.45 4.83
C LEU A 44 -11.40 -24.64 5.81
N GLY A 45 -12.43 -23.95 5.27
CA GLY A 45 -13.40 -23.21 6.07
C GLY A 45 -13.00 -21.76 6.38
N ALA A 46 -11.86 -21.28 5.89
CA ALA A 46 -11.49 -19.87 5.91
C ALA A 46 -11.84 -19.23 4.56
N ASP A 47 -12.51 -18.09 4.57
CA ASP A 47 -12.79 -17.31 3.37
C ASP A 47 -11.60 -16.38 3.02
N PHE A 48 -10.94 -15.86 4.05
CA PHE A 48 -9.75 -15.01 3.94
C PHE A 48 -9.00 -14.94 5.27
N LEU A 49 -7.76 -14.49 5.21
CA LEU A 49 -6.88 -14.28 6.35
C LEU A 49 -6.60 -12.79 6.52
N ILE A 50 -6.52 -12.32 7.78
CA ILE A 50 -6.18 -10.94 8.11
C ILE A 50 -4.99 -10.91 9.10
N PRO A 51 -4.25 -9.79 9.17
CA PRO A 51 -3.15 -9.65 10.11
C PRO A 51 -3.58 -9.78 11.57
N ASP A 52 -2.73 -10.35 12.42
CA ASP A 52 -2.90 -10.30 13.88
C ASP A 52 -2.50 -8.91 14.40
N ILE A 53 -3.47 -8.18 14.90
CA ILE A 53 -3.29 -6.83 15.44
C ILE A 53 -3.13 -6.78 16.97
N GLY A 54 -2.85 -7.89 17.63
CA GLY A 54 -2.70 -7.96 19.08
C GLY A 54 -1.67 -6.96 19.62
N TYR A 55 -0.59 -6.69 18.89
CA TYR A 55 0.38 -5.64 19.20
C TYR A 55 -0.25 -4.24 19.21
N LEU A 56 -1.04 -3.92 18.19
CA LEU A 56 -1.68 -2.62 18.01
C LEU A 56 -2.80 -2.39 19.02
N LEU A 57 -3.60 -3.41 19.32
CA LEU A 57 -4.70 -3.31 20.27
C LEU A 57 -4.20 -2.90 21.67
N LYS A 58 -3.07 -3.46 22.11
CA LYS A 58 -2.44 -3.09 23.38
C LYS A 58 -1.96 -1.64 23.43
N ARG A 59 -1.76 -1.01 22.28
CA ARG A 59 -1.21 0.34 22.09
C ARG A 59 -2.10 1.25 21.24
N ARG A 60 -3.40 0.95 21.11
CA ARG A 60 -4.30 1.64 20.19
C ARG A 60 -4.31 3.17 20.35
N ARG A 61 -4.13 3.67 21.59
CA ARG A 61 -4.07 5.11 21.87
C ARG A 61 -2.82 5.80 21.33
N ASN A 62 -1.81 5.02 20.98
CA ASN A 62 -0.54 5.50 20.43
C ASN A 62 -0.55 5.54 18.91
N ILE A 63 -1.57 4.98 18.25
CA ILE A 63 -1.68 4.97 16.79
C ILE A 63 -2.08 6.37 16.32
N ARG A 64 -1.19 7.03 15.59
CA ARG A 64 -1.37 8.38 15.05
C ARG A 64 -2.10 8.38 13.71
N GLY A 65 -1.98 7.30 12.94
CA GLY A 65 -2.67 7.13 11.68
C GLY A 65 -2.31 5.83 10.99
N MET A 66 -3.15 5.47 10.05
CA MET A 66 -2.93 4.39 9.11
C MET A 66 -2.76 4.97 7.71
N LEU A 67 -1.72 4.57 7.01
CA LEU A 67 -1.29 5.08 5.72
C LEU A 67 -1.52 3.98 4.70
N ILE A 68 -2.31 4.23 3.69
CA ILE A 68 -2.65 3.24 2.67
C ILE A 68 -1.91 3.59 1.38
N THR A 69 -1.10 2.66 0.90
CA THR A 69 -0.28 2.83 -0.29
C THR A 69 -1.12 2.83 -1.56
N HIS A 70 -2.04 1.88 -1.70
CA HIS A 70 -2.93 1.75 -2.85
C HIS A 70 -4.16 0.88 -2.53
N GLY A 71 -5.05 0.69 -3.51
CA GLY A 71 -6.38 0.14 -3.31
C GLY A 71 -6.55 -1.35 -3.62
N HIS A 72 -5.50 -2.16 -3.68
CA HIS A 72 -5.64 -3.62 -3.82
C HIS A 72 -6.08 -4.28 -2.53
N GLU A 73 -6.78 -5.41 -2.63
CA GLU A 73 -7.35 -6.12 -1.49
C GLU A 73 -6.30 -6.59 -0.47
N ASP A 74 -5.13 -6.97 -0.93
CA ASP A 74 -4.01 -7.37 -0.09
C ASP A 74 -3.33 -6.19 0.63
N HIS A 75 -3.84 -4.94 0.43
CA HIS A 75 -3.45 -3.72 1.13
C HIS A 75 -4.59 -3.03 1.88
N ILE A 76 -5.85 -3.21 1.45
CA ILE A 76 -7.01 -2.57 2.10
C ILE A 76 -8.04 -3.55 2.65
N GLY A 77 -8.05 -4.81 2.22
CA GLY A 77 -9.16 -5.74 2.45
C GLY A 77 -9.41 -6.11 3.91
N ALA A 78 -8.43 -5.95 4.80
CA ALA A 78 -8.64 -6.16 6.23
C ALA A 78 -9.20 -4.93 6.96
N LEU A 79 -9.19 -3.73 6.34
CA LEU A 79 -9.64 -2.49 6.98
C LEU A 79 -11.06 -2.56 7.57
N PRO A 80 -12.06 -3.15 6.89
CA PRO A 80 -13.41 -3.26 7.45
C PRO A 80 -13.48 -3.99 8.79
N TYR A 81 -12.54 -4.90 9.04
CA TYR A 81 -12.47 -5.71 10.26
C TYR A 81 -11.62 -5.07 11.35
N LEU A 82 -10.58 -4.33 10.95
CA LEU A 82 -9.58 -3.77 11.86
C LEU A 82 -9.92 -2.36 12.33
N LEU A 83 -10.45 -1.48 11.46
CA LEU A 83 -10.77 -0.10 11.81
C LEU A 83 -11.75 0.03 12.99
N PRO A 84 -12.80 -0.79 13.12
CA PRO A 84 -13.69 -0.73 14.28
C PRO A 84 -12.99 -0.98 15.62
N GLN A 85 -11.87 -1.70 15.59
CA GLN A 85 -11.10 -2.05 16.78
C GLN A 85 -10.01 -1.03 17.08
N LEU A 86 -9.41 -0.43 16.05
CA LEU A 86 -8.28 0.51 16.19
C LEU A 86 -8.73 1.96 16.33
N ASP A 87 -9.86 2.36 15.73
CA ASP A 87 -10.44 3.73 15.73
C ASP A 87 -9.40 4.83 15.46
N CYS A 88 -8.58 4.64 14.43
CA CYS A 88 -7.56 5.60 14.04
C CYS A 88 -7.90 6.30 12.71
N PRO A 89 -7.33 7.51 12.44
CA PRO A 89 -7.47 8.14 11.13
C PRO A 89 -6.73 7.35 10.05
N VAL A 90 -7.30 7.35 8.84
CA VAL A 90 -6.76 6.68 7.65
C VAL A 90 -6.43 7.73 6.60
N TYR A 91 -5.26 7.64 6.01
CA TYR A 91 -4.74 8.53 4.98
C TYR A 91 -4.51 7.73 3.70
N ALA A 92 -5.09 8.16 2.60
CA ALA A 92 -5.00 7.46 1.32
C ALA A 92 -5.15 8.43 0.14
N ALA A 93 -4.61 8.06 -1.02
CA ALA A 93 -4.84 8.76 -2.26
C ALA A 93 -6.34 8.69 -2.66
N ARG A 94 -6.74 9.54 -3.61
CA ARG A 94 -8.17 9.77 -3.92
C ARG A 94 -8.92 8.52 -4.34
N LEU A 95 -8.36 7.72 -5.27
CA LEU A 95 -9.01 6.50 -5.75
C LEU A 95 -9.08 5.47 -4.62
N THR A 96 -7.96 5.23 -3.95
CA THR A 96 -7.88 4.31 -2.80
C THR A 96 -8.89 4.67 -1.71
N ALA A 97 -9.02 5.96 -1.37
CA ALA A 97 -10.00 6.43 -0.39
C ALA A 97 -11.45 6.15 -0.84
N LYS A 98 -11.75 6.28 -2.14
CA LYS A 98 -13.07 5.96 -2.69
C LYS A 98 -13.35 4.47 -2.66
N LEU A 99 -12.40 3.64 -3.07
CA LEU A 99 -12.52 2.17 -3.03
C LEU A 99 -12.79 1.72 -1.59
N LEU A 100 -11.96 2.19 -0.65
CA LEU A 100 -12.15 1.92 0.77
C LEU A 100 -13.52 2.37 1.29
N SER A 101 -14.00 3.54 0.87
CA SER A 101 -15.34 4.01 1.27
C SER A 101 -16.47 3.11 0.77
N VAL A 102 -16.31 2.50 -0.41
CA VAL A 102 -17.26 1.52 -0.95
C VAL A 102 -17.19 0.23 -0.14
N GLU A 103 -16.00 -0.29 0.08
CA GLU A 103 -15.75 -1.53 0.83
C GLU A 103 -16.30 -1.46 2.26
N LEU A 104 -15.98 -0.40 2.99
CA LEU A 104 -16.47 -0.17 4.35
C LEU A 104 -18.02 -0.12 4.41
N ARG A 105 -18.65 0.45 3.39
CA ARG A 105 -20.13 0.51 3.30
C ARG A 105 -20.73 -0.84 3.00
N GLN A 106 -20.15 -1.60 2.06
CA GLN A 106 -20.63 -2.94 1.68
C GLN A 106 -20.53 -3.92 2.85
N ARG A 107 -19.50 -3.80 3.66
CA ARG A 107 -19.29 -4.60 4.88
C ARG A 107 -20.08 -4.10 6.10
N GLY A 108 -20.94 -3.09 5.91
CA GLY A 108 -21.86 -2.62 6.95
C GLY A 108 -21.19 -1.88 8.11
N MET A 109 -20.03 -1.26 7.88
CA MET A 109 -19.38 -0.44 8.91
C MET A 109 -20.31 0.68 9.36
N LYS A 110 -20.63 0.70 10.66
CA LYS A 110 -21.42 1.76 11.27
C LYS A 110 -20.52 2.97 11.59
N GLY A 111 -20.96 4.16 11.17
CA GLY A 111 -20.24 5.40 11.36
C GLY A 111 -19.40 5.83 10.14
N LYS A 112 -18.86 7.05 10.21
CA LYS A 112 -17.96 7.56 9.17
C LYS A 112 -16.53 7.30 9.59
N PRO A 113 -15.74 6.56 8.81
CA PRO A 113 -14.31 6.44 9.07
C PRO A 113 -13.66 7.83 9.00
N LYS A 114 -12.65 8.06 9.81
CA LYS A 114 -11.82 9.28 9.75
C LYS A 114 -10.87 9.15 8.56
N LEU A 115 -11.40 9.26 7.35
CA LEU A 115 -10.68 9.07 6.10
C LEU A 115 -10.23 10.42 5.55
N HIS A 116 -8.92 10.60 5.42
CA HIS A 116 -8.27 11.77 4.88
C HIS A 116 -7.72 11.47 3.50
N ILE A 117 -8.14 12.25 2.51
CA ILE A 117 -7.59 12.16 1.16
C ILE A 117 -6.31 12.98 1.12
N VAL A 118 -5.23 12.36 0.68
CA VAL A 118 -3.92 12.99 0.50
C VAL A 118 -3.56 13.07 -0.96
N SER A 119 -2.78 14.07 -1.31
CA SER A 119 -2.21 14.25 -2.65
C SER A 119 -0.73 13.84 -2.65
N THR A 120 -0.21 13.43 -3.80
CA THR A 120 1.24 13.20 -3.96
C THR A 120 2.03 14.49 -3.67
N GLY A 121 3.13 14.37 -2.94
CA GLY A 121 3.93 15.48 -2.43
C GLY A 121 3.38 16.11 -1.13
N GLU A 122 2.17 15.78 -0.72
CA GLU A 122 1.59 16.24 0.54
C GLU A 122 2.30 15.59 1.73
N LYS A 123 2.54 16.39 2.77
CA LYS A 123 3.16 15.94 4.02
C LYS A 123 2.15 15.95 5.15
N VAL A 124 2.06 14.84 5.84
CA VAL A 124 1.17 14.65 6.99
C VAL A 124 2.01 14.47 8.25
N ALA A 125 1.77 15.29 9.27
CA ALA A 125 2.43 15.15 10.57
C ALA A 125 1.62 14.17 11.47
N LEU A 126 2.29 13.14 11.95
CA LEU A 126 1.71 12.04 12.73
C LEU A 126 2.56 11.76 13.98
N GLY A 127 2.40 12.58 14.99
CA GLY A 127 3.24 12.54 16.20
C GLY A 127 4.72 12.82 15.85
N SER A 128 5.60 11.89 16.15
CA SER A 128 7.04 11.98 15.86
C SER A 128 7.39 11.73 14.39
N PHE A 129 6.41 11.42 13.54
CA PHE A 129 6.61 11.12 12.13
C PHE A 129 6.07 12.26 11.26
N THR A 130 6.75 12.51 10.15
CA THR A 130 6.19 13.29 9.03
C THR A 130 6.24 12.42 7.79
N VAL A 131 5.09 12.20 7.15
CA VAL A 131 4.95 11.29 6.02
C VAL A 131 4.60 12.06 4.77
N GLU A 132 5.36 11.86 3.71
CA GLU A 132 5.10 12.35 2.35
C GLU A 132 4.72 11.17 1.47
N PHE A 133 3.63 11.32 0.71
CA PHE A 133 3.19 10.36 -0.29
C PHE A 133 3.82 10.71 -1.63
N PHE A 134 4.51 9.78 -2.27
CA PHE A 134 5.08 9.98 -3.61
C PHE A 134 4.49 8.98 -4.62
N PRO A 135 4.33 9.37 -5.89
CA PRO A 135 3.69 8.51 -6.88
C PRO A 135 4.59 7.33 -7.26
N VAL A 136 4.00 6.15 -7.37
CA VAL A 136 4.63 4.95 -7.92
C VAL A 136 3.77 4.37 -9.03
N CYS A 137 4.41 3.83 -10.07
CA CYS A 137 3.72 3.10 -11.11
C CYS A 137 3.39 1.69 -10.63
N HIS A 138 2.12 1.36 -10.67
CA HIS A 138 1.62 0.03 -10.33
C HIS A 138 0.42 -0.33 -11.21
N SER A 139 -0.17 -1.52 -11.04
CA SER A 139 -1.32 -1.99 -11.83
C SER A 139 -2.66 -1.34 -11.47
N ILE A 140 -2.69 -0.45 -10.49
CA ILE A 140 -3.85 0.35 -10.09
C ILE A 140 -3.48 1.84 -10.04
N PRO A 141 -4.37 2.76 -10.49
CA PRO A 141 -4.11 4.20 -10.40
C PRO A 141 -4.00 4.72 -8.98
N ASP A 142 -3.37 5.88 -8.82
CA ASP A 142 -3.16 6.54 -7.52
C ASP A 142 -2.30 5.72 -6.53
N ALA A 143 -1.49 4.77 -7.00
CA ALA A 143 -0.56 4.04 -6.14
C ALA A 143 0.55 4.97 -5.63
N THR A 144 0.89 4.82 -4.37
CA THR A 144 1.87 5.67 -3.68
C THR A 144 2.86 4.87 -2.87
N GLY A 145 4.11 5.33 -2.85
CA GLY A 145 5.06 5.00 -1.82
C GLY A 145 5.09 6.09 -0.74
N LEU A 146 5.80 5.83 0.34
CA LEU A 146 5.86 6.69 1.52
C LEU A 146 7.30 7.07 1.85
N ILE A 147 7.53 8.35 2.06
CA ILE A 147 8.76 8.90 2.63
C ILE A 147 8.44 9.31 4.06
N ILE A 148 9.06 8.66 5.02
CA ILE A 148 8.75 8.81 6.44
C ILE A 148 9.95 9.43 7.14
N ASP A 149 9.85 10.72 7.42
CA ASP A 149 10.81 11.42 8.26
C ASP A 149 10.61 10.99 9.72
N THR A 150 11.65 10.46 10.32
CA THR A 150 11.70 10.05 11.73
C THR A 150 12.79 10.81 12.46
N PRO A 151 12.76 10.87 13.80
CA PRO A 151 13.84 11.49 14.56
C PRO A 151 15.23 10.85 14.39
N LEU A 152 15.30 9.65 13.80
CA LEU A 152 16.56 8.92 13.55
C LEU A 152 17.02 8.97 12.09
N GLY A 153 16.17 9.46 11.18
CA GLY A 153 16.46 9.52 9.75
C GLY A 153 15.27 9.13 8.89
N ILE A 154 15.47 9.11 7.59
CA ILE A 154 14.42 8.87 6.60
C ILE A 154 14.24 7.37 6.39
N VAL A 155 13.00 6.91 6.52
CA VAL A 155 12.56 5.58 6.07
C VAL A 155 11.76 5.75 4.78
N VAL A 156 12.03 4.94 3.78
CA VAL A 156 11.27 4.89 2.54
C VAL A 156 10.55 3.54 2.46
N HIS A 157 9.25 3.57 2.20
CA HIS A 157 8.44 2.39 1.88
C HIS A 157 7.95 2.54 0.44
N SER A 158 8.31 1.60 -0.42
CA SER A 158 8.00 1.72 -1.86
C SER A 158 6.49 1.60 -2.16
N GLY A 159 5.72 0.95 -1.30
CA GLY A 159 4.48 0.33 -1.74
C GLY A 159 4.78 -0.72 -2.80
N ASP A 160 3.76 -1.19 -3.49
CA ASP A 160 3.93 -2.02 -4.68
C ASP A 160 4.26 -1.13 -5.87
N PHE A 161 5.33 -1.45 -6.59
CA PHE A 161 5.78 -0.59 -7.68
C PHE A 161 6.45 -1.38 -8.80
N LYS A 162 6.52 -0.73 -9.95
CA LYS A 162 7.41 -1.12 -11.05
C LYS A 162 8.08 0.11 -11.65
N ILE A 163 9.17 -0.12 -12.37
CA ILE A 163 9.83 0.93 -13.15
C ILE A 163 9.37 0.78 -14.59
N ASP A 164 8.39 1.60 -14.96
CA ASP A 164 7.87 1.72 -16.31
C ASP A 164 7.94 3.19 -16.74
N TYR A 165 8.66 3.47 -17.83
CA TYR A 165 8.83 4.83 -18.34
C TYR A 165 7.71 5.26 -19.28
N THR A 166 6.85 4.33 -19.70
CA THR A 166 5.72 4.58 -20.60
C THR A 166 4.45 3.86 -20.11
N PRO A 167 4.05 4.10 -18.85
CA PRO A 167 2.82 3.52 -18.32
C PRO A 167 1.61 4.10 -19.06
N ILE A 168 0.51 3.34 -19.15
CA ILE A 168 -0.69 3.76 -19.87
C ILE A 168 -1.62 4.58 -18.97
N ILE A 169 -1.71 4.24 -17.69
CA ILE A 169 -2.79 4.74 -16.83
C ILE A 169 -2.33 5.93 -15.96
N ASP A 170 -1.10 5.93 -15.48
CA ASP A 170 -0.64 6.88 -14.48
C ASP A 170 0.80 7.36 -14.77
N ALA A 171 1.32 8.21 -13.89
CA ALA A 171 2.70 8.69 -14.01
C ALA A 171 3.71 7.57 -13.72
N PRO A 172 4.92 7.63 -14.31
CA PRO A 172 6.02 6.78 -13.90
C PRO A 172 6.35 6.95 -12.41
N THR A 173 6.95 5.92 -11.80
CA THR A 173 7.51 6.03 -10.45
C THR A 173 8.48 7.21 -10.35
N ASP A 174 8.31 8.06 -9.32
CA ASP A 174 9.13 9.28 -9.15
C ASP A 174 10.55 8.96 -8.69
N LEU A 175 11.36 8.46 -9.65
CA LEU A 175 12.77 8.17 -9.42
C LEU A 175 13.58 9.45 -9.12
N SER A 176 13.10 10.62 -9.59
CA SER A 176 13.77 11.90 -9.30
C SER A 176 13.68 12.20 -7.79
N ARG A 177 12.50 12.00 -7.20
CA ARG A 177 12.32 12.17 -5.76
C ARG A 177 13.16 11.18 -4.96
N LEU A 178 13.20 9.92 -5.36
CA LEU A 178 14.04 8.90 -4.71
C LEU A 178 15.53 9.23 -4.83
N SER A 179 15.99 9.70 -5.98
CA SER A 179 17.39 10.14 -6.18
C SER A 179 17.78 11.29 -5.24
N GLN A 180 16.90 12.29 -5.08
CA GLN A 180 17.11 13.40 -4.13
C GLN A 180 17.23 12.92 -2.69
N LEU A 181 16.47 11.90 -2.30
CA LEU A 181 16.56 11.30 -0.97
C LEU A 181 17.87 10.53 -0.79
N GLY A 182 18.29 9.79 -1.82
CA GLY A 182 19.60 9.11 -1.81
C GLY A 182 20.76 10.05 -1.55
N GLY A 183 20.72 11.25 -2.12
CA GLY A 183 21.71 12.30 -1.86
C GLY A 183 21.71 12.86 -0.42
N LYS A 184 20.59 12.76 0.30
CA LYS A 184 20.47 13.16 1.72
C LYS A 184 20.82 12.04 2.70
N GLY A 185 20.81 10.81 2.25
CA GLY A 185 20.92 9.60 3.05
C GLY A 185 19.56 9.07 3.52
N VAL A 186 19.34 7.78 3.26
CA VAL A 186 18.15 7.03 3.68
C VAL A 186 18.56 6.03 4.75
N LEU A 187 17.89 6.07 5.90
CA LEU A 187 18.16 5.17 7.01
C LEU A 187 17.75 3.73 6.69
N LEU A 188 16.60 3.57 6.06
CA LEU A 188 16.03 2.27 5.73
C LEU A 188 15.15 2.37 4.47
N LEU A 189 15.31 1.42 3.56
CA LEU A 189 14.42 1.18 2.43
C LEU A 189 13.64 -0.12 2.68
N LEU A 190 12.32 -0.02 2.69
CA LEU A 190 11.38 -1.15 2.69
C LEU A 190 10.81 -1.21 1.26
N SER A 191 11.26 -2.19 0.50
CA SER A 191 10.93 -2.31 -0.92
C SER A 191 10.09 -3.54 -1.20
N ASP A 192 9.10 -3.40 -2.07
CA ASP A 192 8.50 -4.52 -2.77
C ASP A 192 9.60 -5.37 -3.41
N SER A 193 9.49 -6.67 -3.25
CA SER A 193 10.43 -7.66 -3.78
C SER A 193 9.74 -8.75 -4.60
N THR A 194 8.53 -8.50 -5.06
CA THR A 194 7.77 -9.38 -5.94
C THR A 194 8.59 -9.65 -7.20
N TYR A 195 8.70 -10.92 -7.58
CA TYR A 195 9.51 -11.39 -8.72
C TYR A 195 11.02 -11.12 -8.62
N VAL A 196 11.57 -10.77 -7.46
CA VAL A 196 13.01 -10.48 -7.30
C VAL A 196 13.92 -11.67 -7.73
N GLU A 197 13.40 -12.89 -7.65
CA GLU A 197 14.12 -14.10 -8.06
C GLU A 197 14.04 -14.39 -9.58
N LEU A 198 13.17 -13.69 -10.32
CA LEU A 198 13.02 -13.87 -11.75
C LEU A 198 14.07 -13.06 -12.51
N SER A 199 14.77 -13.73 -13.44
CA SER A 199 15.72 -13.04 -14.32
C SER A 199 14.98 -12.21 -15.38
N GLY A 200 15.55 -11.05 -15.74
CA GLY A 200 15.04 -10.19 -16.80
C GLY A 200 14.43 -8.90 -16.29
N TYR A 201 13.47 -8.38 -17.02
CA TYR A 201 12.74 -7.16 -16.68
C TYR A 201 11.28 -7.28 -17.12
N THR A 202 10.39 -6.55 -16.45
CA THR A 202 8.99 -6.47 -16.82
C THR A 202 8.82 -5.49 -18.00
N PRO A 203 8.21 -5.90 -19.14
CA PRO A 203 7.90 -5.00 -20.24
C PRO A 203 6.98 -3.87 -19.79
N SER A 204 7.04 -2.74 -20.54
CA SER A 204 6.09 -1.64 -20.33
C SER A 204 4.66 -2.06 -20.62
N GLU A 205 3.70 -1.47 -19.90
CA GLU A 205 2.26 -1.62 -20.16
C GLU A 205 1.88 -1.26 -21.59
N LYS A 206 2.58 -0.30 -22.20
CA LYS A 206 2.36 0.08 -23.59
C LYS A 206 2.51 -1.10 -24.53
N VAL A 207 3.49 -1.98 -24.33
CA VAL A 207 3.69 -3.18 -25.17
C VAL A 207 2.49 -4.11 -25.06
N VAL A 208 1.93 -4.26 -23.86
CA VAL A 208 0.73 -5.08 -23.63
C VAL A 208 -0.49 -4.43 -24.31
N GLY A 209 -0.63 -3.11 -24.22
CA GLY A 209 -1.68 -2.33 -24.87
C GLY A 209 -1.65 -2.53 -26.39
N ASP A 210 -0.49 -2.35 -27.02
CA ASP A 210 -0.31 -2.52 -28.47
C ASP A 210 -0.68 -3.95 -28.94
N VAL A 211 -0.36 -4.97 -28.14
CA VAL A 211 -0.74 -6.36 -28.43
C VAL A 211 -2.25 -6.56 -28.32
N LEU A 212 -2.88 -6.04 -27.25
CA LEU A 212 -4.33 -6.12 -27.06
C LEU A 212 -5.10 -5.40 -28.17
N ASP A 213 -4.66 -4.22 -28.58
CA ASP A 213 -5.25 -3.47 -29.68
C ASP A 213 -5.24 -4.28 -30.99
N ASN A 214 -4.11 -4.92 -31.31
CA ASN A 214 -4.01 -5.78 -32.50
C ASN A 214 -4.93 -7.00 -32.40
N ILE A 215 -5.03 -7.64 -31.25
CA ILE A 215 -5.93 -8.79 -31.04
C ILE A 215 -7.39 -8.37 -31.20
N ILE A 216 -7.79 -7.26 -30.59
CA ILE A 216 -9.17 -6.75 -30.64
C ILE A 216 -9.52 -6.32 -32.06
N ALA A 217 -8.63 -5.58 -32.73
CA ALA A 217 -8.84 -5.12 -34.11
C ALA A 217 -8.92 -6.27 -35.14
N GLY A 218 -8.17 -7.36 -34.91
CA GLY A 218 -8.18 -8.55 -35.75
C GLY A 218 -9.32 -9.53 -35.49
N ALA A 219 -10.10 -9.32 -34.43
CA ALA A 219 -11.16 -10.27 -34.05
C ALA A 219 -12.37 -10.18 -34.98
N SER A 220 -12.78 -11.30 -35.58
CA SER A 220 -13.96 -11.40 -36.42
C SER A 220 -15.27 -11.63 -35.66
N GLY A 221 -15.23 -11.76 -34.35
CA GLY A 221 -16.35 -12.06 -33.47
C GLY A 221 -16.32 -11.28 -32.16
N ARG A 222 -16.96 -11.80 -31.14
CA ARG A 222 -16.97 -11.19 -29.80
C ARG A 222 -15.62 -11.40 -29.11
N VAL A 223 -15.11 -10.35 -28.52
CA VAL A 223 -13.96 -10.44 -27.59
C VAL A 223 -14.49 -10.41 -26.16
N LEU A 224 -14.12 -11.41 -25.36
CA LEU A 224 -14.42 -11.49 -23.94
C LEU A 224 -13.13 -11.35 -23.16
N SER A 225 -13.05 -10.31 -22.33
CA SER A 225 -11.95 -10.13 -21.37
C SER A 225 -12.43 -10.51 -19.97
N LEU A 226 -11.68 -11.37 -19.30
CA LEU A 226 -11.89 -11.71 -17.91
C LEU A 226 -10.75 -11.09 -17.09
N ILE A 227 -11.11 -10.18 -16.20
CA ILE A 227 -10.17 -9.59 -15.25
C ILE A 227 -10.46 -10.23 -13.91
N HIS A 228 -9.46 -10.89 -13.36
CA HIS A 228 -9.50 -11.35 -11.97
C HIS A 228 -8.93 -10.25 -11.09
N ILE A 229 -9.75 -9.80 -10.19
CA ILE A 229 -9.39 -8.83 -9.16
C ILE A 229 -9.30 -9.60 -7.85
#